data_7f0f4df1fef1599593e3f94b584bf3dc
#
_entry.id   7f0f4df1fef1599593e3f94b584bf3dc
#
_cell.length_a   1.000
_cell.length_b   1.000
_cell.length_c   1.000
_cell.angle_alpha   90.00
_cell.angle_beta   90.00
_cell.angle_gamma   90.00
#
_symmetry.space_group_name_H-M   'P 1'
#
loop_
_entity.id
_entity.type
_entity.pdbx_description
1 polymer ?
#
loop_
_entity_poly.entity_id
_entity_poly.type
_entity_poly.pdbx_seq_one_letter_code
_entity_poly.pdbx_strand_id
1 'polypeptide(L)'
;DGGGFAMLTGEVGTGKTTVAKSMLANLDGQTCAALLLNPTFSSVELLEAICDEFGLSYVANASLKQLNQRIYQFLLENHQQNIQTLLVIDEAQHLAADVLEQLRLLTNLETETRKLLKVLLVGQPELQQLLQTTQLRQLAQRITGRYHLLPLNPQETADYIAFRIHTAGGNSTLFDHASAKVIAQYSHGIPRLINLICDKALQLSYHQGDKKITKATVERACHNVMAFQAEIYQQTSNRSSFSWGKVSVVAACVAGVLAIASYWPLIPTDNVAPTVPPVERDKPATELPILPSVPDILVNDEQWLGESAVARMTTRAQGLEDLYKLWGYRATRIDTLCEQPSTSIFQ
;
A
#
# COMPACT_ATOMS: atom_id res chain seq x y z
N ASP A 1 -4.05 26.27 11.05
CA ASP A 1 -4.80 25.45 12.00
C ASP A 1 -3.83 24.68 12.88
N GLY A 2 -3.94 24.84 14.21
CA GLY A 2 -2.92 24.44 15.18
C GLY A 2 -2.80 22.93 15.47
N GLY A 3 -3.33 22.03 14.65
CA GLY A 3 -3.24 20.59 14.82
C GLY A 3 -1.94 19.99 14.27
N GLY A 4 -1.33 19.05 15.02
CA GLY A 4 -0.13 18.33 14.58
C GLY A 4 -0.41 17.19 13.63
N PHE A 5 -1.66 16.65 13.58
CA PHE A 5 -2.05 15.50 12.77
C PHE A 5 -3.28 15.77 11.90
N ALA A 6 -3.21 15.27 10.68
CA ALA A 6 -4.34 15.07 9.79
C ALA A 6 -4.38 13.62 9.31
N MET A 7 -5.54 13.15 8.89
CA MET A 7 -5.76 11.80 8.39
C MET A 7 -6.57 11.83 7.10
N LEU A 8 -6.08 11.09 6.10
CA LEU A 8 -6.76 10.80 4.84
C LEU A 8 -7.02 9.29 4.77
N THR A 9 -8.28 8.90 4.79
CA THR A 9 -8.67 7.49 4.63
C THR A 9 -9.47 7.29 3.34
N GLY A 10 -9.67 6.04 2.96
CA GLY A 10 -10.49 5.64 1.80
C GLY A 10 -10.24 4.19 1.44
N GLU A 11 -11.14 3.62 0.67
CA GLU A 11 -11.04 2.23 0.21
C GLU A 11 -9.80 1.96 -0.63
N VAL A 12 -9.44 0.67 -0.75
CA VAL A 12 -8.31 0.24 -1.60
C VAL A 12 -8.57 0.64 -3.05
N GLY A 13 -7.59 1.31 -3.66
CA GLY A 13 -7.69 1.69 -5.08
C GLY A 13 -8.46 2.98 -5.37
N THR A 14 -8.89 3.74 -4.35
CA THR A 14 -9.56 5.06 -4.51
C THR A 14 -8.60 6.17 -4.94
N GLY A 15 -7.28 5.94 -4.89
CA GLY A 15 -6.30 6.93 -5.32
C GLY A 15 -5.70 7.78 -4.19
N LYS A 16 -5.75 7.34 -2.92
CA LYS A 16 -5.19 8.05 -1.76
C LYS A 16 -3.75 8.49 -1.96
N THR A 17 -2.87 7.58 -2.37
CA THR A 17 -1.46 7.87 -2.68
C THR A 17 -1.33 8.92 -3.78
N THR A 18 -2.17 8.86 -4.82
CA THR A 18 -2.18 9.84 -5.91
C THR A 18 -2.57 11.23 -5.39
N VAL A 19 -3.60 11.31 -4.55
CA VAL A 19 -4.02 12.57 -3.89
C VAL A 19 -2.89 13.11 -3.01
N ALA A 20 -2.27 12.27 -2.18
CA ALA A 20 -1.17 12.68 -1.33
C ALA A 20 0.03 13.21 -2.14
N LYS A 21 0.45 12.50 -3.20
CA LYS A 21 1.53 12.94 -4.10
C LYS A 21 1.17 14.24 -4.82
N SER A 22 -0.06 14.37 -5.30
CA SER A 22 -0.53 15.61 -5.92
C SER A 22 -0.53 16.79 -4.95
N MET A 23 -0.93 16.58 -3.71
CA MET A 23 -0.86 17.58 -2.65
C MET A 23 0.60 18.01 -2.41
N LEU A 24 1.51 17.05 -2.28
CA LEU A 24 2.94 17.32 -2.06
C LEU A 24 3.56 18.14 -3.22
N ALA A 25 3.19 17.81 -4.46
CA ALA A 25 3.69 18.52 -5.63
C ALA A 25 3.18 19.96 -5.75
N ASN A 26 2.11 20.32 -5.03
CA ASN A 26 1.51 21.67 -5.03
C ASN A 26 1.81 22.46 -3.77
N LEU A 27 2.70 21.99 -2.91
CA LEU A 27 3.11 22.74 -1.73
C LEU A 27 3.87 24.00 -2.15
N ASP A 28 3.71 25.04 -1.36
CA ASP A 28 4.47 26.27 -1.53
C ASP A 28 5.97 26.05 -1.22
N GLY A 29 6.83 26.94 -1.70
CA GLY A 29 8.28 26.86 -1.47
C GLY A 29 8.70 27.08 0.00
N GLN A 30 7.74 27.32 0.90
CA GLN A 30 7.97 27.50 2.33
C GLN A 30 7.64 26.22 3.13
N THR A 31 7.40 25.09 2.44
CA THR A 31 7.10 23.81 3.09
C THR A 31 8.14 22.77 2.70
N CYS A 32 8.84 22.23 3.68
CA CYS A 32 9.72 21.08 3.54
C CYS A 32 8.89 19.81 3.83
N ALA A 33 8.77 18.91 2.86
CA ALA A 33 7.92 17.74 2.99
C ALA A 33 8.67 16.44 2.73
N ALA A 34 8.32 15.37 3.46
CA ALA A 34 8.81 14.01 3.29
C ALA A 34 7.62 13.05 3.10
N LEU A 35 7.83 11.98 2.32
CA LEU A 35 6.82 10.96 2.04
C LEU A 35 7.36 9.57 2.33
N LEU A 36 6.84 8.93 3.37
CA LEU A 36 7.12 7.54 3.69
C LEU A 36 6.07 6.63 3.03
N LEU A 37 6.54 5.66 2.25
CA LEU A 37 5.71 4.66 1.58
C LEU A 37 5.85 3.30 2.27
N ASN A 38 4.75 2.56 2.41
CA ASN A 38 4.70 1.19 2.95
C ASN A 38 5.47 0.99 4.28
N PRO A 39 5.11 1.70 5.34
CA PRO A 39 5.86 1.66 6.59
C PRO A 39 5.60 0.36 7.37
N THR A 40 6.56 -0.56 7.36
CA THR A 40 6.60 -1.73 8.26
C THR A 40 7.80 -1.59 9.20
N PHE A 41 7.91 -0.42 9.84
CA PHE A 41 9.06 -0.01 10.61
C PHE A 41 8.93 -0.35 12.10
N SER A 42 10.04 -0.64 12.76
CA SER A 42 10.22 -0.42 14.20
C SER A 42 10.34 1.07 14.49
N SER A 43 10.27 1.45 15.76
CA SER A 43 10.38 2.86 16.17
C SER A 43 11.74 3.49 15.79
N VAL A 44 12.82 2.72 15.74
CA VAL A 44 14.14 3.21 15.31
C VAL A 44 14.18 3.38 13.80
N GLU A 45 13.77 2.36 13.06
CA GLU A 45 13.72 2.39 11.58
C GLU A 45 12.81 3.52 11.05
N LEU A 46 11.71 3.82 11.75
CA LEU A 46 10.88 4.98 11.41
C LEU A 46 11.67 6.29 11.48
N LEU A 47 12.43 6.50 12.57
CA LEU A 47 13.21 7.74 12.73
C LEU A 47 14.37 7.82 11.73
N GLU A 48 15.01 6.69 11.41
CA GLU A 48 16.01 6.60 10.36
C GLU A 48 15.39 6.96 9.00
N ALA A 49 14.25 6.37 8.64
CA ALA A 49 13.55 6.70 7.40
C ALA A 49 13.12 8.18 7.32
N ILE A 50 12.69 8.78 8.44
CA ILE A 50 12.40 10.21 8.50
C ILE A 50 13.68 11.03 8.27
N CYS A 51 14.81 10.64 8.85
CA CYS A 51 16.08 11.32 8.61
C CYS A 51 16.51 11.21 7.15
N ASP A 52 16.39 10.02 6.56
CA ASP A 52 16.75 9.78 5.16
C ASP A 52 15.92 10.63 4.19
N GLU A 53 14.60 10.65 4.38
CA GLU A 53 13.68 11.42 3.53
C GLU A 53 13.88 12.94 3.65
N PHE A 54 14.32 13.44 4.80
CA PHE A 54 14.68 14.85 4.97
C PHE A 54 16.17 15.11 4.65
N GLY A 55 16.94 14.11 4.23
CA GLY A 55 18.38 14.26 3.90
C GLY A 55 19.26 14.56 5.10
N LEU A 56 18.90 14.08 6.29
CA LEU A 56 19.62 14.33 7.53
C LEU A 56 20.71 13.27 7.75
N SER A 57 21.95 13.69 7.89
CA SER A 57 23.04 12.79 8.26
C SER A 57 22.93 12.36 9.74
N TYR A 58 23.11 11.08 10.01
CA TYR A 58 23.17 10.50 11.35
C TYR A 58 24.23 9.39 11.42
N VAL A 59 24.62 8.98 12.63
CA VAL A 59 25.66 7.97 12.84
C VAL A 59 25.07 6.57 12.63
N ALA A 60 25.81 5.67 12.00
CA ALA A 60 25.39 4.26 11.88
C ALA A 60 25.08 3.65 13.26
N ASN A 61 23.97 2.93 13.37
CA ASN A 61 23.42 2.39 14.63
C ASN A 61 23.09 3.49 15.66
N ALA A 62 22.61 4.65 15.21
CA ALA A 62 22.18 5.70 16.10
C ALA A 62 21.07 5.22 17.04
N SER A 63 21.14 5.61 18.31
CA SER A 63 20.08 5.34 19.26
C SER A 63 18.84 6.17 18.95
N LEU A 64 17.69 5.71 19.38
CA LEU A 64 16.41 6.44 19.29
C LEU A 64 16.50 7.88 19.81
N LYS A 65 17.29 8.09 20.87
CA LYS A 65 17.57 9.42 21.43
C LYS A 65 18.36 10.31 20.46
N GLN A 66 19.38 9.77 19.82
CA GLN A 66 20.21 10.54 18.87
C GLN A 66 19.43 10.92 17.62
N LEU A 67 18.62 10.00 17.08
CA LEU A 67 17.74 10.28 15.94
C LEU A 67 16.69 11.35 16.28
N ASN A 68 16.01 11.22 17.41
CA ASN A 68 15.07 12.24 17.89
C ASN A 68 15.73 13.61 18.02
N GLN A 69 16.93 13.67 18.59
CA GLN A 69 17.66 14.92 18.75
C GLN A 69 18.05 15.54 17.40
N ARG A 70 18.46 14.71 16.44
CA ARG A 70 18.79 15.17 15.08
C ARG A 70 17.57 15.75 14.35
N ILE A 71 16.44 15.04 14.41
CA ILE A 71 15.17 15.52 13.85
C ILE A 71 14.74 16.82 14.53
N TYR A 72 14.85 16.90 15.85
CA TYR A 72 14.48 18.11 16.59
C TYR A 72 15.29 19.33 16.15
N GLN A 73 16.61 19.19 16.01
CA GLN A 73 17.49 20.26 15.52
C GLN A 73 17.05 20.74 14.14
N PHE A 74 16.79 19.83 13.22
CA PHE A 74 16.32 20.14 11.88
C PHE A 74 14.96 20.90 11.90
N LEU A 75 14.03 20.47 12.74
CA LEU A 75 12.73 21.14 12.88
C LEU A 75 12.88 22.56 13.42
N LEU A 76 13.81 22.81 14.34
CA LEU A 76 14.11 24.14 14.85
C LEU A 76 14.76 25.04 13.78
N GLU A 77 15.70 24.50 12.98
CA GLU A 77 16.35 25.19 11.88
C GLU A 77 15.31 25.65 10.84
N ASN A 78 14.40 24.75 10.43
CA ASN A 78 13.31 25.07 9.54
C ASN A 78 12.37 26.16 10.12
N HIS A 79 12.03 26.02 11.38
CA HIS A 79 11.18 27.01 12.05
C HIS A 79 11.79 28.41 12.08
N GLN A 80 13.10 28.53 12.35
CA GLN A 80 13.83 29.80 12.32
C GLN A 80 13.81 30.46 10.94
N GLN A 81 13.77 29.63 9.88
CA GLN A 81 13.67 30.08 8.48
C GLN A 81 12.22 30.29 8.02
N ASN A 82 11.22 30.14 8.90
CA ASN A 82 9.78 30.13 8.59
C ASN A 82 9.38 29.03 7.59
N ILE A 83 10.13 27.95 7.50
CA ILE A 83 9.80 26.77 6.71
C ILE A 83 8.92 25.83 7.55
N GLN A 84 7.77 25.44 7.01
CA GLN A 84 6.91 24.44 7.64
C GLN A 84 7.43 23.03 7.30
N THR A 85 7.35 22.10 8.26
CA THR A 85 7.76 20.72 8.01
C THR A 85 6.52 19.82 8.00
N LEU A 86 6.36 19.06 6.92
CA LEU A 86 5.26 18.11 6.71
C LEU A 86 5.81 16.72 6.48
N LEU A 87 5.35 15.76 7.27
CA LEU A 87 5.61 14.33 7.08
C LEU A 87 4.32 13.66 6.59
N VAL A 88 4.37 13.00 5.46
CA VAL A 88 3.27 12.20 4.93
C VAL A 88 3.64 10.74 5.05
N ILE A 89 2.75 9.94 5.63
CA ILE A 89 2.95 8.50 5.79
C ILE A 89 1.81 7.79 5.08
N ASP A 90 2.12 7.10 4.00
CA ASP A 90 1.14 6.30 3.26
C ASP A 90 1.04 4.88 3.83
N GLU A 91 -0.10 4.22 3.62
CA GLU A 91 -0.43 2.90 4.17
C GLU A 91 -0.23 2.82 5.70
N ALA A 92 -0.53 3.90 6.42
CA ALA A 92 -0.26 4.05 7.85
C ALA A 92 -0.98 3.03 8.74
N GLN A 93 -1.97 2.27 8.24
CA GLN A 93 -2.60 1.15 8.96
C GLN A 93 -1.63 -0.01 9.22
N HIS A 94 -0.50 -0.07 8.52
CA HIS A 94 0.53 -1.09 8.75
C HIS A 94 1.51 -0.75 9.86
N LEU A 95 1.47 0.49 10.37
CA LEU A 95 2.28 0.89 11.51
C LEU A 95 1.82 0.21 12.80
N ALA A 96 2.78 -0.30 13.56
CA ALA A 96 2.52 -0.79 14.91
C ALA A 96 2.13 0.37 15.85
N ALA A 97 1.41 0.06 16.91
CA ALA A 97 0.89 1.08 17.82
C ALA A 97 2.01 1.86 18.55
N ASP A 98 3.11 1.21 18.88
CA ASP A 98 4.30 1.84 19.48
C ASP A 98 4.99 2.82 18.53
N VAL A 99 5.00 2.52 17.24
CA VAL A 99 5.53 3.39 16.18
C VAL A 99 4.65 4.64 16.00
N LEU A 100 3.33 4.47 16.00
CA LEU A 100 2.37 5.59 16.00
C LEU A 100 2.50 6.46 17.26
N GLU A 101 2.78 5.85 18.40
CA GLU A 101 3.04 6.58 19.63
C GLU A 101 4.36 7.37 19.57
N GLN A 102 5.40 6.82 18.93
CA GLN A 102 6.64 7.54 18.66
C GLN A 102 6.40 8.78 17.79
N LEU A 103 5.56 8.68 16.76
CA LEU A 103 5.15 9.84 15.94
C LEU A 103 4.42 10.89 16.80
N ARG A 104 3.56 10.46 17.72
CA ARG A 104 2.89 11.37 18.64
C ARG A 104 3.89 12.14 19.50
N LEU A 105 4.97 11.49 19.95
CA LEU A 105 6.02 12.15 20.73
C LEU A 105 6.79 13.17 19.90
N LEU A 106 7.09 12.86 18.63
CA LEU A 106 7.72 13.82 17.72
C LEU A 106 6.87 15.08 17.50
N THR A 107 5.55 14.94 17.39
CA THR A 107 4.67 16.11 17.20
C THR A 107 4.42 16.92 18.47
N ASN A 108 4.94 16.47 19.65
CA ASN A 108 4.98 17.29 20.85
C ASN A 108 6.01 18.43 20.77
N LEU A 109 6.92 18.33 19.81
CA LEU A 109 7.90 19.37 19.58
C LEU A 109 7.20 20.62 19.06
N GLU A 110 7.07 21.59 19.91
CA GLU A 110 6.39 22.87 19.64
C GLU A 110 7.17 24.03 20.24
N THR A 111 7.00 25.18 19.65
CA THR A 111 7.35 26.46 20.27
C THR A 111 6.12 27.00 20.99
N GLU A 112 6.25 28.12 21.70
CA GLU A 112 5.10 28.75 22.38
C GLU A 112 3.92 29.05 21.46
N THR A 113 4.16 29.16 20.16
CA THR A 113 3.16 29.62 19.18
C THR A 113 2.83 28.63 18.08
N ARG A 114 3.70 27.65 17.77
CA ARG A 114 3.53 26.79 16.58
C ARG A 114 4.05 25.35 16.80
N LYS A 115 3.39 24.38 16.16
CA LYS A 115 3.89 23.03 15.99
C LYS A 115 5.02 23.00 14.98
N LEU A 116 6.14 22.33 15.33
CA LEU A 116 7.31 22.23 14.45
C LEU A 116 7.13 21.19 13.34
N LEU A 117 6.35 20.15 13.60
CA LEU A 117 6.09 19.05 12.67
C LEU A 117 4.58 18.85 12.50
N LYS A 118 4.13 18.80 11.25
CA LYS A 118 2.80 18.35 10.85
C LYS A 118 2.88 16.96 10.25
N VAL A 119 1.94 16.09 10.56
CA VAL A 119 1.90 14.70 10.06
C VAL A 119 0.56 14.45 9.37
N LEU A 120 0.61 13.97 8.14
CA LEU A 120 -0.55 13.44 7.42
C LEU A 120 -0.45 11.91 7.38
N LEU A 121 -1.38 11.24 8.05
CA LEU A 121 -1.55 9.80 7.98
C LEU A 121 -2.49 9.48 6.83
N VAL A 122 -2.01 8.71 5.85
CA VAL A 122 -2.81 8.23 4.72
C VAL A 122 -2.97 6.72 4.88
N GLY A 123 -4.20 6.21 4.77
CA GLY A 123 -4.42 4.79 5.00
C GLY A 123 -5.82 4.30 4.61
N GLN A 124 -6.03 3.01 4.82
CA GLN A 124 -7.30 2.34 4.62
C GLN A 124 -8.22 2.58 5.84
N PRO A 125 -9.52 2.22 5.77
CA PRO A 125 -10.45 2.39 6.90
C PRO A 125 -9.98 1.70 8.20
N GLU A 126 -9.15 0.65 8.10
CA GLU A 126 -8.55 -0.05 9.23
C GLU A 126 -7.69 0.87 10.10
N LEU A 127 -7.10 1.93 9.51
CA LEU A 127 -6.40 2.97 10.27
C LEU A 127 -7.30 3.64 11.30
N GLN A 128 -8.58 3.87 10.96
CA GLN A 128 -9.55 4.44 11.90
C GLN A 128 -9.82 3.48 13.06
N GLN A 129 -9.93 2.18 12.77
CA GLN A 129 -10.14 1.16 13.80
C GLN A 129 -8.92 1.05 14.72
N LEU A 130 -7.71 1.06 14.15
CA LEU A 130 -6.45 1.06 14.89
C LEU A 130 -6.37 2.26 15.87
N LEU A 131 -6.74 3.45 15.40
CA LEU A 131 -6.73 4.68 16.21
C LEU A 131 -7.81 4.72 17.30
N GLN A 132 -8.83 3.86 17.24
CA GLN A 132 -9.85 3.74 18.30
C GLN A 132 -9.39 2.88 19.49
N THR A 133 -8.27 2.19 19.37
CA THR A 133 -7.71 1.39 20.46
C THR A 133 -7.34 2.25 21.65
N THR A 134 -7.43 1.69 22.86
CA THR A 134 -7.13 2.40 24.11
C THR A 134 -5.70 2.96 24.10
N GLN A 135 -4.75 2.22 23.52
CA GLN A 135 -3.34 2.59 23.42
C GLN A 135 -3.12 3.88 22.61
N LEU A 136 -3.89 4.09 21.52
CA LEU A 136 -3.72 5.24 20.62
C LEU A 136 -4.71 6.38 20.86
N ARG A 137 -5.46 6.35 21.97
CA ARG A 137 -6.47 7.35 22.30
C ARG A 137 -5.91 8.78 22.30
N GLN A 138 -4.70 8.97 22.81
CA GLN A 138 -4.05 10.30 22.85
C GLN A 138 -3.66 10.79 21.46
N LEU A 139 -3.21 9.91 20.57
CA LEU A 139 -2.95 10.24 19.17
C LEU A 139 -4.25 10.61 18.46
N ALA A 140 -5.30 9.80 18.61
CA ALA A 140 -6.60 10.04 17.99
C ALA A 140 -7.21 11.42 18.35
N GLN A 141 -6.99 11.91 19.57
CA GLN A 141 -7.43 13.22 20.03
C GLN A 141 -6.67 14.39 19.37
N ARG A 142 -5.47 14.14 18.83
CA ARG A 142 -4.63 15.15 18.15
C ARG A 142 -4.90 15.27 16.67
N ILE A 143 -5.68 14.36 16.10
CA ILE A 143 -6.07 14.39 14.69
C ILE A 143 -7.19 15.43 14.54
N THR A 144 -6.84 16.61 14.07
CA THR A 144 -7.78 17.74 13.88
C THR A 144 -8.47 17.70 12.52
N GLY A 145 -7.78 17.22 11.47
CA GLY A 145 -8.33 17.06 10.13
C GLY A 145 -8.56 15.59 9.82
N ARG A 146 -9.81 15.22 9.48
CA ARG A 146 -10.16 13.86 9.06
C ARG A 146 -10.90 13.93 7.75
N TYR A 147 -10.32 13.33 6.73
CA TYR A 147 -10.88 13.26 5.39
C TYR A 147 -11.07 11.80 5.00
N HIS A 148 -12.19 11.52 4.37
CA HIS A 148 -12.45 10.21 3.79
C HIS A 148 -12.63 10.36 2.27
N LEU A 149 -11.74 9.75 1.50
CA LEU A 149 -11.78 9.78 0.05
C LEU A 149 -12.84 8.81 -0.45
N LEU A 150 -13.92 9.37 -0.93
CA LEU A 150 -15.03 8.61 -1.50
C LEU A 150 -14.68 8.10 -2.90
N PRO A 151 -15.26 6.98 -3.33
CA PRO A 151 -15.24 6.55 -4.72
C PRO A 151 -15.86 7.61 -5.64
N LEU A 152 -15.48 7.59 -6.92
CA LEU A 152 -16.01 8.49 -7.94
C LEU A 152 -17.49 8.22 -8.18
N ASN A 153 -18.27 9.29 -8.33
CA ASN A 153 -19.65 9.17 -8.77
C ASN A 153 -19.72 8.81 -10.28
N PRO A 154 -20.89 8.45 -10.85
CA PRO A 154 -20.97 8.04 -12.25
C PRO A 154 -20.49 9.09 -13.25
N GLN A 155 -20.70 10.39 -12.98
CA GLN A 155 -20.22 11.47 -13.84
C GLN A 155 -18.70 11.61 -13.74
N GLU A 156 -18.16 11.65 -12.53
CA GLU A 156 -16.72 11.69 -12.28
C GLU A 156 -16.00 10.46 -12.86
N THR A 157 -16.67 9.30 -12.86
CA THR A 157 -16.14 8.09 -13.51
C THR A 157 -16.02 8.29 -15.02
N ALA A 158 -17.02 8.88 -15.66
CA ALA A 158 -16.98 9.16 -17.10
C ALA A 158 -15.88 10.17 -17.44
N ASP A 159 -15.75 11.23 -16.64
CA ASP A 159 -14.71 12.25 -16.80
C ASP A 159 -13.32 11.66 -16.58
N TYR A 160 -13.17 10.80 -15.59
CA TYR A 160 -11.93 10.09 -15.31
C TYR A 160 -11.51 9.17 -16.47
N ILE A 161 -12.44 8.40 -17.05
CA ILE A 161 -12.17 7.55 -18.22
C ILE A 161 -11.72 8.41 -19.40
N ALA A 162 -12.46 9.46 -19.70
CA ALA A 162 -12.15 10.38 -20.80
C ALA A 162 -10.78 11.01 -20.63
N PHE A 163 -10.44 11.45 -19.42
CA PHE A 163 -9.14 12.01 -19.08
C PHE A 163 -8.01 10.99 -19.27
N ARG A 164 -8.17 9.76 -18.76
CA ARG A 164 -7.15 8.70 -18.89
C ARG A 164 -6.88 8.33 -20.34
N ILE A 165 -7.93 8.23 -21.16
CA ILE A 165 -7.80 7.96 -22.60
C ILE A 165 -7.10 9.11 -23.32
N HIS A 166 -7.47 10.35 -23.01
CA HIS A 166 -6.83 11.54 -23.58
C HIS A 166 -5.34 11.61 -23.22
N THR A 167 -5.00 11.38 -21.95
CA THR A 167 -3.61 11.36 -21.48
C THR A 167 -2.76 10.27 -22.16
N ALA A 168 -3.38 9.14 -22.52
CA ALA A 168 -2.73 8.08 -23.31
C ALA A 168 -2.68 8.39 -24.82
N GLY A 169 -3.08 9.58 -25.26
CA GLY A 169 -3.11 9.97 -26.69
C GLY A 169 -4.29 9.38 -27.48
N GLY A 170 -5.27 8.80 -26.79
CA GLY A 170 -6.48 8.24 -27.40
C GLY A 170 -7.60 9.27 -27.57
N ASN A 171 -8.64 8.86 -28.32
CA ASN A 171 -9.85 9.67 -28.46
C ASN A 171 -10.76 9.50 -27.23
N SER A 172 -11.07 10.59 -26.52
CA SER A 172 -11.94 10.59 -25.34
C SER A 172 -13.35 10.03 -25.61
N THR A 173 -13.78 9.98 -26.86
CA THR A 173 -15.09 9.41 -27.27
C THR A 173 -15.05 7.89 -27.48
N LEU A 174 -13.94 7.23 -27.18
CA LEU A 174 -13.78 5.78 -27.35
C LEU A 174 -14.75 4.98 -26.47
N PHE A 175 -15.00 5.47 -25.27
CA PHE A 175 -16.07 5.00 -24.38
C PHE A 175 -17.24 5.99 -24.43
N ASP A 176 -18.41 5.53 -24.83
CA ASP A 176 -19.62 6.34 -24.79
C ASP A 176 -20.15 6.47 -23.33
N HIS A 177 -21.10 7.39 -23.14
CA HIS A 177 -21.69 7.64 -21.82
C HIS A 177 -22.39 6.39 -21.24
N ALA A 178 -23.01 5.56 -22.09
CA ALA A 178 -23.67 4.33 -21.67
C ALA A 178 -22.65 3.30 -21.15
N SER A 179 -21.51 3.16 -21.83
CA SER A 179 -20.38 2.33 -21.40
C SER A 179 -19.77 2.82 -20.09
N ALA A 180 -19.53 4.12 -19.96
CA ALA A 180 -19.02 4.71 -18.73
C ALA A 180 -19.95 4.48 -17.53
N LYS A 181 -21.27 4.55 -17.73
CA LYS A 181 -22.26 4.27 -16.69
C LYS A 181 -22.22 2.80 -16.23
N VAL A 182 -22.03 1.86 -17.16
CA VAL A 182 -21.88 0.43 -16.81
C VAL A 182 -20.58 0.23 -16.02
N ILE A 183 -19.46 0.84 -16.44
CA ILE A 183 -18.20 0.77 -15.71
C ILE A 183 -18.37 1.32 -14.30
N ALA A 184 -19.03 2.46 -14.13
CA ALA A 184 -19.29 3.06 -12.82
C ALA A 184 -20.06 2.12 -11.89
N GLN A 185 -21.07 1.42 -12.42
CA GLN A 185 -21.86 0.46 -11.64
C GLN A 185 -21.04 -0.73 -11.15
N TYR A 186 -20.22 -1.35 -12.03
CA TYR A 186 -19.43 -2.52 -11.66
C TYR A 186 -18.19 -2.19 -10.84
N SER A 187 -17.56 -1.04 -11.10
CA SER A 187 -16.37 -0.59 -10.36
C SER A 187 -16.71 0.07 -9.03
N HIS A 188 -17.98 0.37 -8.76
CA HIS A 188 -18.42 1.21 -7.65
C HIS A 188 -17.65 2.54 -7.57
N GLY A 189 -17.19 3.06 -8.71
CA GLY A 189 -16.43 4.30 -8.80
C GLY A 189 -14.99 4.19 -8.27
N ILE A 190 -14.46 3.00 -8.06
CA ILE A 190 -13.08 2.79 -7.60
C ILE A 190 -12.10 2.89 -8.78
N PRO A 191 -11.20 3.88 -8.84
CA PRO A 191 -10.30 4.13 -9.98
C PRO A 191 -9.48 2.92 -10.43
N ARG A 192 -8.99 2.12 -9.49
CA ARG A 192 -8.26 0.88 -9.80
C ARG A 192 -9.13 -0.10 -10.60
N LEU A 193 -10.39 -0.29 -10.20
CA LEU A 193 -11.32 -1.17 -10.90
C LEU A 193 -11.75 -0.59 -12.24
N ILE A 194 -11.97 0.73 -12.32
CA ILE A 194 -12.25 1.42 -13.57
C ILE A 194 -11.14 1.15 -14.58
N ASN A 195 -9.87 1.33 -14.20
CA ASN A 195 -8.73 1.08 -15.07
C ASN A 195 -8.68 -0.38 -15.55
N LEU A 196 -8.87 -1.36 -14.64
CA LEU A 196 -8.87 -2.78 -15.00
C LEU A 196 -9.97 -3.14 -15.99
N ILE A 197 -11.19 -2.59 -15.80
CA ILE A 197 -12.32 -2.84 -16.70
C ILE A 197 -12.07 -2.18 -18.06
N CYS A 198 -11.58 -0.93 -18.08
CA CYS A 198 -11.27 -0.22 -19.32
C CYS A 198 -10.19 -0.94 -20.11
N ASP A 199 -9.10 -1.36 -19.47
CA ASP A 199 -8.02 -2.11 -20.10
C ASP A 199 -8.54 -3.42 -20.71
N LYS A 200 -9.34 -4.18 -19.96
CA LYS A 200 -9.96 -5.42 -20.45
C LYS A 200 -10.91 -5.17 -21.61
N ALA A 201 -11.68 -4.10 -21.60
CA ALA A 201 -12.58 -3.73 -22.70
C ALA A 201 -11.79 -3.34 -23.94
N LEU A 202 -10.69 -2.60 -23.81
CA LEU A 202 -9.77 -2.25 -24.88
C LEU A 202 -9.16 -3.50 -25.51
N GLN A 203 -8.67 -4.44 -24.71
CA GLN A 203 -8.13 -5.72 -25.17
C GLN A 203 -9.16 -6.52 -25.98
N LEU A 204 -10.40 -6.64 -25.45
CA LEU A 204 -11.46 -7.39 -26.13
C LEU A 204 -11.84 -6.75 -27.48
N SER A 205 -11.99 -5.41 -27.53
CA SER A 205 -12.26 -4.68 -28.77
C SER A 205 -11.15 -4.83 -29.79
N TYR A 206 -9.88 -4.74 -29.36
CA TYR A 206 -8.74 -4.90 -30.23
C TYR A 206 -8.70 -6.30 -30.88
N HIS A 207 -8.93 -7.36 -30.10
CA HIS A 207 -8.97 -8.73 -30.62
C HIS A 207 -10.13 -8.98 -31.61
N GLN A 208 -11.22 -8.19 -31.50
CA GLN A 208 -12.38 -8.29 -32.41
C GLN A 208 -12.24 -7.41 -33.65
N GLY A 209 -11.22 -6.56 -33.70
CA GLY A 209 -11.04 -5.59 -34.78
C GLY A 209 -12.07 -4.44 -34.75
N ASP A 210 -12.72 -4.24 -33.63
CA ASP A 210 -13.73 -3.19 -33.48
C ASP A 210 -13.08 -1.81 -33.36
N LYS A 211 -13.61 -0.84 -34.09
CA LYS A 211 -13.12 0.55 -34.03
C LYS A 211 -13.69 1.35 -32.86
N LYS A 212 -14.69 0.84 -32.19
CA LYS A 212 -15.37 1.47 -31.03
C LYS A 212 -15.69 0.43 -29.98
N ILE A 213 -15.59 0.83 -28.72
CA ILE A 213 -15.94 -0.03 -27.60
C ILE A 213 -17.45 0.03 -27.41
N THR A 214 -18.10 -1.12 -27.56
CA THR A 214 -19.56 -1.23 -27.41
C THR A 214 -19.90 -1.53 -25.94
N LYS A 215 -21.13 -1.19 -25.56
CA LYS A 215 -21.67 -1.53 -24.22
C LYS A 215 -21.56 -3.04 -23.94
N ALA A 216 -21.83 -3.90 -24.92
CA ALA A 216 -21.73 -5.35 -24.77
C ALA A 216 -20.28 -5.81 -24.51
N THR A 217 -19.28 -5.15 -25.12
CA THR A 217 -17.86 -5.43 -24.87
C THR A 217 -17.47 -5.02 -23.45
N VAL A 218 -17.98 -3.88 -22.97
CA VAL A 218 -17.75 -3.41 -21.59
C VAL A 218 -18.39 -4.36 -20.57
N GLU A 219 -19.66 -4.81 -20.79
CA GLU A 219 -20.30 -5.77 -19.90
C GLU A 219 -19.51 -7.08 -19.79
N ARG A 220 -19.00 -7.61 -20.91
CA ARG A 220 -18.10 -8.79 -20.88
C ARG A 220 -16.82 -8.52 -20.12
N ALA A 221 -16.21 -7.34 -20.31
CA ALA A 221 -15.01 -6.96 -19.57
C ALA A 221 -15.27 -6.88 -18.06
N CYS A 222 -16.41 -6.29 -17.66
CA CYS A 222 -16.84 -6.23 -16.27
C CYS A 222 -16.96 -7.64 -15.65
N HIS A 223 -17.68 -8.53 -16.34
CA HIS A 223 -17.85 -9.91 -15.85
C HIS A 223 -16.50 -10.64 -15.71
N ASN A 224 -15.59 -10.49 -16.66
CA ASN A 224 -14.26 -11.10 -16.60
C ASN A 224 -13.43 -10.58 -15.41
N VAL A 225 -13.44 -9.27 -15.20
CA VAL A 225 -12.69 -8.66 -14.08
C VAL A 225 -13.29 -9.06 -12.73
N MET A 226 -14.61 -9.06 -12.60
CA MET A 226 -15.28 -9.43 -11.34
C MET A 226 -15.13 -10.91 -11.03
N ALA A 227 -15.23 -11.81 -12.02
CA ALA A 227 -15.01 -13.23 -11.84
C ALA A 227 -13.58 -13.52 -11.32
N PHE A 228 -12.59 -12.91 -11.94
CA PHE A 228 -11.19 -13.05 -11.49
C PHE A 228 -10.98 -12.56 -10.06
N GLN A 229 -11.60 -11.43 -9.68
CA GLN A 229 -11.52 -10.95 -8.30
C GLN A 229 -12.22 -11.88 -7.31
N ALA A 230 -13.38 -12.42 -7.65
CA ALA A 230 -14.11 -13.35 -6.80
C ALA A 230 -13.30 -14.65 -6.54
N GLU A 231 -12.57 -15.14 -7.55
CA GLU A 231 -11.68 -16.30 -7.39
C GLU A 231 -10.53 -16.03 -6.40
N ILE A 232 -9.90 -14.85 -6.48
CA ILE A 232 -8.85 -14.44 -5.55
C ILE A 232 -9.39 -14.38 -4.11
N TYR A 233 -10.56 -13.78 -3.89
CA TYR A 233 -11.17 -13.69 -2.56
C TYR A 233 -11.55 -15.05 -2.00
N GLN A 234 -12.05 -15.97 -2.83
CA GLN A 234 -12.38 -17.34 -2.39
C GLN A 234 -11.13 -18.14 -2.03
N GLN A 235 -10.02 -17.98 -2.75
CA GLN A 235 -8.77 -18.66 -2.43
C GLN A 235 -8.16 -18.17 -1.11
N THR A 236 -8.27 -16.90 -0.79
CA THR A 236 -7.80 -16.34 0.49
C THR A 236 -8.68 -16.76 1.65
N SER A 237 -10.00 -16.84 1.46
CA SER A 237 -10.95 -17.30 2.48
C SER A 237 -10.78 -18.79 2.83
N ASN A 238 -10.50 -19.64 1.83
CA ASN A 238 -10.30 -21.08 2.06
C ASN A 238 -8.98 -21.42 2.79
N ARG A 239 -7.99 -20.53 2.80
CA ARG A 239 -6.75 -20.75 3.57
C ARG A 239 -6.94 -20.61 5.08
N SER A 240 -7.98 -19.94 5.55
CA SER A 240 -8.24 -19.74 6.98
C SER A 240 -9.25 -20.72 7.59
N SER A 241 -9.87 -21.63 6.83
CA SER A 241 -10.72 -22.68 7.40
C SER A 241 -9.83 -23.80 7.96
N PHE A 242 -9.28 -23.54 9.14
CA PHE A 242 -8.74 -24.60 9.98
C PHE A 242 -9.89 -25.58 10.29
N SER A 243 -9.84 -26.73 9.61
CA SER A 243 -10.92 -27.73 9.66
C SER A 243 -10.98 -28.33 11.06
N TRP A 244 -11.89 -27.85 11.88
CA TRP A 244 -12.21 -28.39 13.20
C TRP A 244 -12.54 -29.87 13.13
N GLY A 245 -12.99 -30.37 11.97
CA GLY A 245 -13.21 -31.81 11.73
C GLY A 245 -11.95 -32.67 11.85
N LYS A 246 -10.76 -32.13 11.51
CA LYS A 246 -9.49 -32.89 11.70
C LYS A 246 -9.06 -32.91 13.16
N VAL A 247 -9.38 -31.91 13.95
CA VAL A 247 -9.10 -31.88 15.39
C VAL A 247 -9.98 -32.88 16.12
N SER A 248 -11.24 -33.04 15.73
CA SER A 248 -12.16 -34.02 16.31
C SER A 248 -11.71 -35.45 16.07
N VAL A 249 -11.17 -35.78 14.87
CA VAL A 249 -10.66 -37.10 14.55
C VAL A 249 -9.40 -37.43 15.37
N VAL A 250 -8.48 -36.47 15.51
CA VAL A 250 -7.27 -36.66 16.33
C VAL A 250 -7.62 -36.82 17.81
N ALA A 251 -8.55 -36.03 18.32
CA ALA A 251 -9.03 -36.18 19.70
C ALA A 251 -9.72 -37.52 19.95
N ALA A 252 -10.50 -38.03 19.00
CA ALA A 252 -11.13 -39.33 19.09
C ALA A 252 -10.10 -40.49 19.04
N CYS A 253 -9.07 -40.39 18.21
CA CYS A 253 -7.97 -41.37 18.16
C CYS A 253 -7.16 -41.38 19.45
N VAL A 254 -6.85 -40.19 20.03
CA VAL A 254 -6.12 -40.14 21.33
C VAL A 254 -6.97 -40.69 22.47
N ALA A 255 -8.27 -40.40 22.52
CA ALA A 255 -9.19 -40.98 23.50
C ALA A 255 -9.32 -42.52 23.35
N GLY A 256 -9.35 -43.02 22.11
CA GLY A 256 -9.36 -44.46 21.81
C GLY A 256 -8.08 -45.15 22.30
N VAL A 257 -6.91 -44.60 22.06
CA VAL A 257 -5.63 -45.14 22.54
C VAL A 257 -5.54 -45.16 24.06
N LEU A 258 -6.02 -44.11 24.72
CA LEU A 258 -6.06 -44.03 26.19
C LEU A 258 -7.05 -45.04 26.78
N ALA A 259 -8.19 -45.28 26.14
CA ALA A 259 -9.16 -46.30 26.54
C ALA A 259 -8.60 -47.74 26.39
N ILE A 260 -7.86 -48.00 25.31
CA ILE A 260 -7.20 -49.30 25.09
C ILE A 260 -6.08 -49.53 26.12
N ALA A 261 -5.31 -48.48 26.44
CA ALA A 261 -4.26 -48.54 27.45
C ALA A 261 -4.78 -48.81 28.88
N SER A 262 -6.01 -48.37 29.19
CA SER A 262 -6.64 -48.59 30.50
C SER A 262 -7.27 -49.98 30.63
N TYR A 263 -7.50 -50.70 29.53
CA TYR A 263 -8.04 -52.09 29.53
C TYR A 263 -6.99 -53.19 29.35
N TRP A 264 -5.68 -52.80 29.28
CA TRP A 264 -4.61 -53.82 29.13
C TRP A 264 -4.38 -54.51 30.46
N PRO A 265 -4.68 -55.81 30.60
CA PRO A 265 -4.42 -56.55 31.84
C PRO A 265 -2.91 -56.65 32.05
N LEU A 266 -2.48 -56.43 33.29
CA LEU A 266 -1.10 -56.59 33.77
C LEU A 266 -0.59 -58.01 33.42
N ILE A 267 0.21 -58.14 32.40
CA ILE A 267 1.00 -59.34 32.12
C ILE A 267 2.31 -59.16 32.88
N PRO A 268 2.68 -60.12 33.75
CA PRO A 268 3.96 -60.07 34.44
C PRO A 268 5.10 -60.25 33.44
N THR A 269 6.02 -59.27 33.38
CA THR A 269 7.22 -59.33 32.54
C THR A 269 8.31 -60.07 33.28
N ASP A 270 8.64 -61.28 32.81
CA ASP A 270 9.92 -61.92 33.16
C ASP A 270 11.09 -61.10 32.58
N ASN A 271 12.08 -60.87 33.44
CA ASN A 271 13.29 -60.14 33.16
C ASN A 271 14.14 -60.79 32.06
N VAL A 272 14.13 -60.18 30.86
CA VAL A 272 15.19 -60.44 29.86
C VAL A 272 15.76 -59.09 29.49
N ALA A 273 17.01 -58.83 29.91
CA ALA A 273 17.76 -57.66 29.54
C ALA A 273 18.07 -57.65 28.03
N PRO A 274 17.69 -56.63 27.26
CA PRO A 274 18.14 -56.54 25.88
C PRO A 274 19.55 -55.98 25.82
N THR A 275 20.47 -56.74 25.27
CA THR A 275 21.78 -56.28 24.77
C THR A 275 21.56 -55.30 23.65
N VAL A 276 22.03 -54.06 23.84
CA VAL A 276 22.05 -52.97 22.84
C VAL A 276 23.20 -53.25 21.85
N PRO A 277 22.90 -53.37 20.54
CA PRO A 277 23.98 -53.34 19.53
C PRO A 277 24.54 -51.91 19.36
N PRO A 278 25.83 -51.77 19.00
CA PRO A 278 26.46 -50.47 18.89
C PRO A 278 25.85 -49.65 17.73
N VAL A 279 25.59 -48.37 18.01
CA VAL A 279 25.18 -47.39 17.03
C VAL A 279 26.37 -47.03 16.14
N GLU A 280 26.28 -47.43 14.90
CA GLU A 280 27.17 -47.00 13.82
C GLU A 280 26.83 -45.56 13.45
N ARG A 281 27.74 -44.66 13.84
CA ARG A 281 27.77 -43.29 13.32
C ARG A 281 28.44 -43.36 11.97
N ASP A 282 27.78 -42.91 10.96
CA ASP A 282 28.28 -42.22 9.77
C ASP A 282 27.41 -42.50 8.56
N LYS A 283 26.49 -41.57 8.30
CA LYS A 283 26.14 -41.21 6.91
C LYS A 283 25.80 -39.72 6.87
N PRO A 284 26.39 -38.96 5.91
CA PRO A 284 26.17 -37.52 5.80
C PRO A 284 24.74 -37.21 5.33
N ALA A 285 24.26 -36.08 5.78
CA ALA A 285 22.94 -35.54 5.45
C ALA A 285 22.73 -35.52 3.93
N THR A 286 21.66 -36.18 3.50
CA THR A 286 21.16 -36.12 2.13
C THR A 286 20.72 -34.69 1.87
N GLU A 287 21.33 -34.05 0.90
CA GLU A 287 20.96 -32.76 0.35
C GLU A 287 19.48 -32.78 -0.04
N LEU A 288 18.74 -31.80 0.48
CA LEU A 288 17.38 -31.51 0.02
C LEU A 288 17.44 -31.12 -1.45
N PRO A 289 16.54 -31.58 -2.30
CA PRO A 289 16.51 -31.20 -3.71
C PRO A 289 16.29 -29.68 -3.81
N ILE A 290 17.23 -29.03 -4.47
CA ILE A 290 17.16 -27.62 -4.87
C ILE A 290 15.95 -27.49 -5.76
N LEU A 291 14.91 -26.78 -5.28
CA LEU A 291 13.81 -26.31 -6.12
C LEU A 291 14.42 -25.48 -7.26
N PRO A 292 14.02 -25.71 -8.51
CA PRO A 292 14.49 -24.88 -9.61
C PRO A 292 14.10 -23.42 -9.32
N SER A 293 15.10 -22.53 -9.37
CA SER A 293 14.92 -21.10 -9.30
C SER A 293 13.88 -20.68 -10.34
N VAL A 294 12.83 -20.04 -9.86
CA VAL A 294 11.88 -19.32 -10.72
C VAL A 294 12.73 -18.37 -11.57
N PRO A 295 12.65 -18.40 -12.89
CA PRO A 295 13.37 -17.44 -13.70
C PRO A 295 12.88 -16.05 -13.30
N ASP A 296 13.82 -15.16 -12.97
CA ASP A 296 13.59 -13.73 -12.84
C ASP A 296 13.04 -13.23 -14.19
N ILE A 297 11.73 -13.25 -14.30
CA ILE A 297 11.06 -12.45 -15.31
C ILE A 297 11.14 -11.03 -14.78
N LEU A 298 12.26 -10.38 -15.02
CA LEU A 298 12.33 -8.94 -15.12
C LEU A 298 11.39 -8.57 -16.26
N VAL A 299 10.12 -8.35 -15.90
CA VAL A 299 9.18 -7.67 -16.78
C VAL A 299 9.71 -6.25 -16.90
N ASN A 300 10.50 -6.04 -17.94
CA ASN A 300 10.94 -4.71 -18.32
C ASN A 300 9.67 -4.01 -18.82
N ASP A 301 9.07 -3.14 -17.99
CA ASP A 301 7.84 -2.40 -18.28
C ASP A 301 7.95 -1.57 -19.58
N GLU A 302 9.17 -1.34 -20.07
CA GLU A 302 9.44 -0.65 -21.33
C GLU A 302 9.13 -1.49 -22.59
N GLN A 303 9.11 -2.81 -22.53
CA GLN A 303 8.81 -3.65 -23.69
C GLN A 303 7.31 -3.78 -24.01
N TRP A 304 6.42 -3.42 -23.10
CA TRP A 304 4.97 -3.46 -23.32
C TRP A 304 4.41 -2.23 -24.00
N LEU A 305 5.11 -1.11 -23.93
CA LEU A 305 4.79 0.11 -24.65
C LEU A 305 5.71 0.16 -25.87
N GLY A 306 5.20 -0.15 -27.06
CA GLY A 306 5.98 -0.01 -28.27
C GLY A 306 6.63 1.38 -28.36
N GLU A 307 7.85 1.46 -28.90
CA GLU A 307 8.65 2.70 -29.01
C GLU A 307 7.87 3.94 -29.50
N SER A 308 6.80 3.73 -30.26
CA SER A 308 5.90 4.79 -30.70
C SER A 308 4.97 5.34 -29.63
N ALA A 309 4.74 4.63 -28.52
CA ALA A 309 3.94 5.12 -27.39
C ALA A 309 4.81 5.89 -26.41
N VAL A 310 6.05 5.45 -26.19
CA VAL A 310 7.05 6.14 -25.35
C VAL A 310 7.45 7.48 -25.99
N ALA A 311 7.64 7.52 -27.31
CA ALA A 311 7.94 8.75 -28.05
C ALA A 311 6.79 9.77 -28.08
N ARG A 312 5.54 9.34 -27.78
CA ARG A 312 4.35 10.20 -27.67
C ARG A 312 4.00 10.58 -26.24
N MET A 313 4.64 10.02 -25.24
CA MET A 313 4.64 10.56 -23.89
C MET A 313 5.54 11.80 -23.87
N THR A 314 5.10 12.84 -24.54
CA THR A 314 5.71 14.16 -24.46
C THR A 314 5.68 14.58 -23.01
N THR A 315 6.82 14.41 -22.38
CA THR A 315 7.19 14.87 -21.05
C THR A 315 6.17 14.57 -19.94
N ARG A 316 6.66 13.91 -18.91
CA ARG A 316 5.98 13.66 -17.61
C ARG A 316 5.32 14.91 -17.04
N ALA A 317 5.84 16.11 -17.40
CA ALA A 317 5.33 17.42 -17.11
C ALA A 317 3.94 17.68 -17.69
N GLN A 318 3.70 17.32 -18.94
CA GLN A 318 2.42 17.57 -19.61
C GLN A 318 1.28 16.72 -19.07
N GLY A 319 1.57 15.44 -18.73
CA GLY A 319 0.59 14.57 -18.08
C GLY A 319 0.22 15.04 -16.68
N LEU A 320 1.18 15.60 -15.93
CA LEU A 320 0.93 16.20 -14.61
C LEU A 320 0.14 17.50 -14.75
N GLU A 321 0.46 18.36 -15.72
CA GLU A 321 -0.25 19.61 -15.97
C GLU A 321 -1.73 19.39 -16.32
N ASP A 322 -2.03 18.35 -17.10
CA ASP A 322 -3.40 17.99 -17.43
C ASP A 322 -4.15 17.41 -16.24
N LEU A 323 -3.47 16.67 -15.34
CA LEU A 323 -4.01 16.22 -14.06
C LEU A 323 -4.36 17.41 -13.15
N TYR A 324 -3.53 18.45 -13.12
CA TYR A 324 -3.78 19.65 -12.34
C TYR A 324 -4.96 20.46 -12.87
N LYS A 325 -5.08 20.61 -14.19
CA LYS A 325 -6.21 21.31 -14.82
C LYS A 325 -7.54 20.60 -14.53
N LEU A 326 -7.54 19.27 -14.53
CA LEU A 326 -8.74 18.48 -14.23
C LEU A 326 -9.23 18.65 -12.79
N TRP A 327 -8.30 18.89 -11.86
CA TRP A 327 -8.60 19.04 -10.43
C TRP A 327 -8.69 20.49 -9.99
N GLY A 328 -8.69 21.44 -10.94
CA GLY A 328 -8.84 22.88 -10.67
C GLY A 328 -7.61 23.55 -10.12
N TYR A 329 -6.44 22.91 -10.15
CA TYR A 329 -5.19 23.49 -9.71
C TYR A 329 -4.40 24.11 -10.89
N ARG A 330 -3.81 25.29 -10.68
CA ARG A 330 -2.84 25.87 -11.62
C ARG A 330 -1.44 25.47 -11.17
N ALA A 331 -0.77 24.64 -11.94
CA ALA A 331 0.63 24.30 -11.68
C ALA A 331 1.52 25.47 -12.14
N THR A 332 2.23 26.06 -11.20
CA THR A 332 3.11 27.22 -11.50
C THR A 332 4.56 26.85 -11.78
N ARG A 333 4.96 25.55 -11.66
CA ARG A 333 6.37 25.14 -11.83
C ARG A 333 6.56 23.65 -12.11
N ILE A 334 6.04 23.15 -13.23
CA ILE A 334 6.22 21.73 -13.60
C ILE A 334 7.59 21.48 -14.24
N ASP A 335 8.12 22.44 -14.99
CA ASP A 335 9.36 22.27 -15.77
C ASP A 335 10.60 22.04 -14.90
N THR A 336 10.67 22.63 -13.70
CA THR A 336 11.82 22.49 -12.79
C THR A 336 11.85 21.18 -12.02
N LEU A 337 10.71 20.47 -11.88
CA LEU A 337 10.64 19.16 -11.21
C LEU A 337 11.04 18.00 -12.14
N CYS A 338 10.98 18.22 -13.47
CA CYS A 338 11.33 17.21 -14.46
C CYS A 338 12.80 17.30 -14.92
N GLU A 339 13.47 18.45 -14.75
CA GLU A 339 14.86 18.66 -15.19
C GLU A 339 15.91 18.33 -14.11
N GLN A 340 15.52 18.28 -12.85
CA GLN A 340 16.39 17.72 -11.81
C GLN A 340 15.91 16.32 -11.43
N PRO A 341 16.64 15.26 -11.75
CA PRO A 341 16.45 13.99 -11.08
C PRO A 341 16.92 14.19 -9.64
N SER A 342 16.04 14.70 -8.79
CA SER A 342 16.24 14.60 -7.36
C SER A 342 16.10 13.12 -7.03
N THR A 343 17.23 12.46 -6.93
CA THR A 343 17.41 11.06 -6.55
C THR A 343 16.76 10.74 -5.18
N SER A 344 16.25 11.73 -4.47
CA SER A 344 15.63 11.60 -3.15
C SER A 344 14.08 11.55 -3.14
N ILE A 345 13.38 11.87 -4.23
CA ILE A 345 11.90 11.87 -4.27
C ILE A 345 11.33 10.73 -5.11
N PHE A 346 12.19 10.02 -5.90
CA PHE A 346 11.75 9.01 -6.89
C PHE A 346 12.61 7.74 -6.93
N GLN A 347 13.43 7.44 -5.90
CA GLN A 347 13.98 6.09 -5.71
C GLN A 347 13.13 5.27 -4.78
#